data_0db98cae1d689a870dbb18094249df80
#
_entry.id   0db98cae1d689a870dbb18094249df80
#
_cell.length_a   1.000
_cell.length_b   1.000
_cell.length_c   1.000
_cell.angle_alpha   90.00
_cell.angle_beta   90.00
_cell.angle_gamma   90.00
#
_symmetry.space_group_name_H-M   'P 1'
#
loop_
_entity.id
_entity.type
_entity.pdbx_description
1 polymer ?
#
loop_
_entity_poly.entity_id
_entity_poly.type
_entity_poly.pdbx_seq_one_letter_code
_entity_poly.pdbx_strand_id
1 'polypeptide(L)'
;MSRQNGTPVDRQDAQSRRGPALVVTGWALAAAVAVLLAAACASSSSRESTAEELTAILAGDQRPAEERARDGYRHPKETLLFFGIRPETRVLEVWPEPGWYTAVIAPLVRDKGKYFAGIIAADPSSKYITHRREEFLARLATRPDLYDRVAVVNFAADGGDAVPPGSVDMVLTFRNIHNWMARDQAAQAFRSMYRALKPGGVLGVVEHRGNAAVPQDPKAKSGYVNEDYAIRLIEEQGFRLVAKSGVNDNPKDTKDYEQGVWTLPPTYRLGAKDHDRYAAIGESDRFTLRFVKPGR
;
A
#
# COMPACT_ATOMS: atom_id res chain seq x y z
N MET A 1 -29.32 13.37 -95.47
CA MET A 1 -30.70 12.84 -95.39
C MET A 1 -30.86 12.16 -94.08
N SER A 2 -31.59 12.71 -93.25
CA SER A 2 -32.87 12.40 -92.65
C SER A 2 -32.80 11.85 -91.24
N ARG A 3 -33.31 12.72 -90.36
CA ARG A 3 -34.27 12.64 -89.25
C ARG A 3 -33.81 12.00 -87.97
N GLN A 4 -33.59 12.87 -87.02
CA GLN A 4 -34.27 13.11 -85.73
C GLN A 4 -35.35 12.11 -85.34
N ASN A 5 -35.26 11.58 -84.16
CA ASN A 5 -36.38 11.44 -83.23
C ASN A 5 -35.90 11.44 -81.75
N GLY A 6 -36.34 12.46 -81.05
CA GLY A 6 -36.18 12.58 -79.62
C GLY A 6 -37.25 11.80 -78.88
N THR A 7 -36.97 11.31 -77.73
CA THR A 7 -37.93 10.82 -76.72
C THR A 7 -37.69 11.50 -75.38
N PRO A 8 -38.73 11.75 -74.62
CA PRO A 8 -38.73 12.73 -73.54
C PRO A 8 -38.10 12.17 -72.25
N VAL A 9 -37.45 13.08 -71.56
CA VAL A 9 -36.86 12.87 -70.21
C VAL A 9 -37.98 12.78 -69.18
N ASP A 10 -38.11 11.64 -68.58
CA ASP A 10 -39.00 11.41 -67.44
C ASP A 10 -38.27 11.91 -66.15
N ARG A 11 -38.85 12.93 -65.51
CA ARG A 11 -38.40 13.45 -64.21
C ARG A 11 -39.04 12.58 -63.15
N GLN A 12 -38.30 11.63 -62.62
CA GLN A 12 -38.71 10.96 -61.39
C GLN A 12 -38.16 11.68 -60.17
N ASP A 13 -39.06 12.04 -59.30
CA ASP A 13 -38.92 12.71 -58.04
C ASP A 13 -37.87 12.05 -57.13
N ALA A 14 -36.85 12.80 -56.74
CA ALA A 14 -35.96 12.47 -55.67
C ALA A 14 -36.67 12.66 -54.31
N GLN A 15 -37.41 11.69 -53.86
CA GLN A 15 -37.91 11.65 -52.50
C GLN A 15 -36.74 11.37 -51.53
N SER A 16 -36.32 12.44 -50.89
CA SER A 16 -35.41 12.46 -49.73
C SER A 16 -35.92 11.53 -48.62
N ARG A 17 -35.36 10.36 -48.53
CA ARG A 17 -35.51 9.48 -47.36
C ARG A 17 -34.64 10.07 -46.22
N ARG A 18 -35.25 10.93 -45.40
CA ARG A 18 -34.72 11.26 -44.09
C ARG A 18 -34.85 10.01 -43.21
N GLY A 19 -33.73 9.33 -42.95
CA GLY A 19 -33.63 8.31 -41.92
C GLY A 19 -33.96 8.91 -40.54
N PRO A 20 -34.52 8.13 -39.61
CA PRO A 20 -34.83 8.63 -38.29
C PRO A 20 -33.53 9.08 -37.58
N ALA A 21 -33.46 10.36 -37.25
CA ALA A 21 -32.44 10.87 -36.34
C ALA A 21 -32.58 10.12 -35.01
N LEU A 22 -31.56 9.35 -34.64
CA LEU A 22 -31.46 8.78 -33.29
C LEU A 22 -31.41 9.97 -32.33
N VAL A 23 -32.54 10.32 -31.74
CA VAL A 23 -32.62 11.10 -30.54
C VAL A 23 -32.05 10.21 -29.45
N VAL A 24 -30.72 10.26 -29.27
CA VAL A 24 -30.06 9.70 -28.09
C VAL A 24 -30.53 10.61 -26.94
N THR A 25 -31.54 10.14 -26.28
CA THR A 25 -32.31 10.82 -25.28
C THR A 25 -31.37 11.24 -24.14
N GLY A 26 -31.42 12.50 -23.73
CA GLY A 26 -30.68 13.05 -22.57
C GLY A 26 -30.87 12.29 -21.24
N TRP A 27 -31.77 11.33 -21.22
CA TRP A 27 -32.03 10.39 -20.13
C TRP A 27 -30.88 9.40 -19.90
N ALA A 28 -30.17 8.94 -20.93
CA ALA A 28 -29.03 8.02 -20.79
C ALA A 28 -27.83 8.75 -20.15
N LEU A 29 -27.59 10.02 -20.50
CA LEU A 29 -26.53 10.84 -19.86
C LEU A 29 -26.90 11.19 -18.42
N ALA A 30 -28.15 11.56 -18.14
CA ALA A 30 -28.60 11.86 -16.78
C ALA A 30 -28.53 10.61 -15.86
N ALA A 31 -28.87 9.44 -16.36
CA ALA A 31 -28.75 8.18 -15.65
C ALA A 31 -27.27 7.82 -15.35
N ALA A 32 -26.37 8.01 -16.32
CA ALA A 32 -24.93 7.74 -16.13
C ALA A 32 -24.32 8.72 -15.09
N VAL A 33 -24.67 10.00 -15.11
CA VAL A 33 -24.22 10.99 -14.12
C VAL A 33 -24.77 10.66 -12.73
N ALA A 34 -26.04 10.26 -12.61
CA ALA A 34 -26.63 9.88 -11.35
C ALA A 34 -25.97 8.61 -10.74
N VAL A 35 -25.61 7.63 -11.57
CA VAL A 35 -24.87 6.43 -11.13
C VAL A 35 -23.46 6.79 -10.66
N LEU A 36 -22.77 7.67 -11.36
CA LEU A 36 -21.43 8.14 -10.97
C LEU A 36 -21.46 8.94 -9.66
N LEU A 37 -22.45 9.80 -9.48
CA LEU A 37 -22.64 10.55 -8.24
C LEU A 37 -22.99 9.64 -7.06
N ALA A 38 -23.87 8.65 -7.27
CA ALA A 38 -24.22 7.68 -6.24
C ALA A 38 -23.01 6.80 -5.85
N ALA A 39 -22.19 6.39 -6.82
CA ALA A 39 -20.96 5.64 -6.56
C ALA A 39 -19.92 6.49 -5.80
N ALA A 40 -19.79 7.77 -6.12
CA ALA A 40 -18.90 8.69 -5.42
C ALA A 40 -19.38 8.95 -3.98
N CYS A 41 -20.67 9.13 -3.74
CA CYS A 41 -21.25 9.28 -2.41
C CYS A 41 -21.08 8.00 -1.58
N ALA A 42 -21.31 6.82 -2.15
CA ALA A 42 -21.12 5.54 -1.48
C ALA A 42 -19.66 5.30 -1.11
N SER A 43 -18.71 5.68 -1.97
CA SER A 43 -17.28 5.56 -1.69
C SER A 43 -16.79 6.53 -0.61
N SER A 44 -17.33 7.75 -0.55
CA SER A 44 -17.02 8.73 0.50
C SER A 44 -17.56 8.28 1.86
N SER A 45 -18.79 7.83 1.92
CA SER A 45 -19.40 7.29 3.14
C SER A 45 -18.66 6.06 3.69
N SER A 46 -18.26 5.13 2.82
CA SER A 46 -17.45 3.96 3.22
C SER A 46 -16.07 4.35 3.74
N ARG A 47 -15.43 5.39 3.17
CA ARG A 47 -14.14 5.89 3.65
C ARG A 47 -14.27 6.58 5.00
N GLU A 48 -15.33 7.34 5.22
CA GLU A 48 -15.62 8.02 6.47
C GLU A 48 -15.85 7.00 7.60
N SER A 49 -16.69 5.98 7.37
CA SER A 49 -16.91 4.88 8.30
C SER A 49 -15.60 4.14 8.64
N THR A 50 -14.75 3.87 7.66
CA THR A 50 -13.43 3.26 7.91
C THR A 50 -12.53 4.18 8.75
N ALA A 51 -12.60 5.50 8.54
CA ALA A 51 -11.81 6.47 9.31
C ALA A 51 -12.27 6.54 10.78
N GLU A 52 -13.55 6.40 11.03
CA GLU A 52 -14.12 6.33 12.38
C GLU A 52 -13.71 5.04 13.10
N GLU A 53 -13.81 3.87 12.41
CA GLU A 53 -13.36 2.58 12.94
C GLU A 53 -11.85 2.60 13.28
N LEU A 54 -11.02 3.15 12.39
CA LEU A 54 -9.58 3.33 12.64
C LEU A 54 -9.33 4.22 13.85
N THR A 55 -10.09 5.31 14.02
CA THR A 55 -9.96 6.20 15.18
C THR A 55 -10.25 5.47 16.48
N ALA A 56 -11.32 4.67 16.52
CA ALA A 56 -11.66 3.86 17.69
C ALA A 56 -10.59 2.80 17.99
N ILE A 57 -10.10 2.09 16.97
CA ILE A 57 -9.03 1.09 17.13
C ILE A 57 -7.74 1.73 17.65
N LEU A 58 -7.36 2.89 17.13
CA LEU A 58 -6.13 3.59 17.55
C LEU A 58 -6.19 4.06 19.02
N ALA A 59 -7.37 4.36 19.53
CA ALA A 59 -7.61 4.71 20.93
C ALA A 59 -7.67 3.48 21.86
N GLY A 60 -7.71 2.26 21.29
CA GLY A 60 -7.91 1.03 22.04
C GLY A 60 -6.74 0.66 22.95
N ASP A 61 -7.04 -0.16 23.97
CA ASP A 61 -6.12 -0.60 25.02
C ASP A 61 -5.12 -1.71 24.57
N GLN A 62 -5.36 -2.32 23.39
CA GLN A 62 -4.45 -3.29 22.78
C GLN A 62 -3.14 -2.68 22.34
N ARG A 63 -3.02 -1.35 22.35
CA ARG A 63 -1.82 -0.60 21.97
C ARG A 63 -1.19 0.03 23.22
N PRO A 64 0.00 -0.39 23.65
CA PRO A 64 0.75 0.21 24.76
C PRO A 64 0.99 1.73 24.53
N ALA A 65 1.19 2.47 25.62
CA ALA A 65 1.38 3.91 25.56
C ALA A 65 2.57 4.33 24.68
N GLU A 66 3.67 3.56 24.73
CA GLU A 66 4.86 3.75 23.90
C GLU A 66 4.59 3.55 22.40
N GLU A 67 3.66 2.69 22.03
CA GLU A 67 3.23 2.54 20.63
C GLU A 67 2.36 3.71 20.17
N ARG A 68 1.44 4.14 21.03
CA ARG A 68 0.57 5.31 20.76
C ARG A 68 1.36 6.61 20.65
N ALA A 69 2.41 6.78 21.47
CA ALA A 69 3.30 7.94 21.40
C ALA A 69 3.99 8.10 20.01
N ARG A 70 4.05 7.03 19.23
CA ARG A 70 4.65 7.02 17.90
C ARG A 70 3.68 7.40 16.78
N ASP A 71 2.39 7.53 17.08
CA ASP A 71 1.37 7.86 16.07
C ASP A 71 1.62 9.23 15.43
N GLY A 72 2.12 10.19 16.20
CA GLY A 72 2.52 11.51 15.70
C GLY A 72 3.67 11.51 14.68
N TYR A 73 4.39 10.40 14.55
CA TYR A 73 5.46 10.22 13.56
C TYR A 73 5.07 9.24 12.44
N ARG A 74 4.05 8.42 12.65
CA ARG A 74 3.69 7.31 11.75
C ARG A 74 2.35 7.46 11.09
N HIS A 75 1.52 8.39 11.58
CA HIS A 75 0.21 8.75 11.04
C HIS A 75 -0.60 7.54 10.54
N PRO A 76 -0.86 6.53 11.43
CA PRO A 76 -1.36 5.22 10.98
C PRO A 76 -2.71 5.30 10.29
N LYS A 77 -3.61 6.16 10.76
CA LYS A 77 -4.93 6.35 10.16
C LYS A 77 -4.80 6.90 8.74
N GLU A 78 -4.08 7.99 8.58
CA GLU A 78 -3.88 8.68 7.32
C GLU A 78 -3.15 7.79 6.31
N THR A 79 -2.12 7.05 6.77
CA THR A 79 -1.34 6.10 5.97
C THR A 79 -2.22 4.97 5.45
N LEU A 80 -3.03 4.34 6.31
CA LEU A 80 -3.90 3.24 5.93
C LEU A 80 -5.04 3.70 5.02
N LEU A 81 -5.62 4.88 5.28
CA LEU A 81 -6.64 5.50 4.41
C LEU A 81 -6.06 5.90 3.04
N PHE A 82 -4.80 6.34 2.98
CA PHE A 82 -4.11 6.60 1.72
C PHE A 82 -3.94 5.32 0.89
N PHE A 83 -3.63 4.20 1.51
CA PHE A 83 -3.57 2.90 0.82
C PHE A 83 -4.96 2.41 0.40
N GLY A 84 -6.03 2.90 1.02
CA GLY A 84 -7.40 2.54 0.69
C GLY A 84 -7.89 1.27 1.39
N ILE A 85 -7.36 0.99 2.58
CA ILE A 85 -7.82 -0.15 3.40
C ILE A 85 -9.29 0.04 3.80
N ARG A 86 -10.01 -1.07 3.92
CA ARG A 86 -11.40 -1.15 4.39
C ARG A 86 -11.58 -2.37 5.27
N PRO A 87 -12.66 -2.44 6.08
CA PRO A 87 -12.96 -3.63 6.89
C PRO A 87 -13.06 -4.94 6.09
N GLU A 88 -13.45 -4.88 4.81
CA GLU A 88 -13.60 -6.05 3.94
C GLU A 88 -12.29 -6.51 3.29
N THR A 89 -11.20 -5.75 3.47
CA THR A 89 -9.92 -5.99 2.78
C THR A 89 -9.29 -7.31 3.24
N ARG A 90 -8.88 -8.12 2.28
CA ARG A 90 -7.96 -9.25 2.50
C ARG A 90 -6.54 -8.72 2.36
N VAL A 91 -5.85 -8.54 3.47
CA VAL A 91 -4.53 -7.87 3.52
C VAL A 91 -3.44 -8.83 3.97
N LEU A 92 -2.31 -8.80 3.28
CA LEU A 92 -1.05 -9.40 3.70
C LEU A 92 -0.12 -8.29 4.18
N GLU A 93 0.22 -8.26 5.46
CA GLU A 93 1.32 -7.44 5.99
C GLU A 93 2.61 -8.26 5.97
N VAL A 94 3.66 -7.71 5.34
CA VAL A 94 4.94 -8.40 5.18
C VAL A 94 5.91 -7.93 6.25
N TRP A 95 6.44 -8.90 7.01
CA TRP A 95 7.33 -8.71 8.15
C TRP A 95 6.78 -7.71 9.16
N PRO A 96 5.61 -8.03 9.78
CA PRO A 96 4.90 -7.15 10.71
C PRO A 96 5.61 -6.99 12.05
N GLU A 97 6.58 -7.82 12.36
CA GLU A 97 7.17 -7.91 13.71
C GLU A 97 7.75 -6.57 14.19
N PRO A 98 7.49 -6.18 15.43
CA PRO A 98 6.79 -6.86 16.52
C PRO A 98 5.26 -6.68 16.52
N GLY A 99 4.63 -6.22 15.46
CA GLY A 99 3.17 -6.14 15.33
C GLY A 99 2.56 -4.75 15.58
N TRP A 100 3.33 -3.68 15.35
CA TRP A 100 2.83 -2.32 15.56
C TRP A 100 1.61 -1.98 14.68
N TYR A 101 1.68 -2.28 13.38
CA TYR A 101 0.52 -2.13 12.48
C TYR A 101 -0.48 -3.28 12.61
N THR A 102 -0.05 -4.48 13.00
CA THR A 102 -0.95 -5.61 13.31
C THR A 102 -2.02 -5.22 14.32
N ALA A 103 -1.64 -4.43 15.37
CA ALA A 103 -2.57 -3.96 16.39
C ALA A 103 -3.65 -2.99 15.87
N VAL A 104 -3.51 -2.52 14.64
CA VAL A 104 -4.47 -1.63 13.98
C VAL A 104 -5.21 -2.37 12.85
N ILE A 105 -4.46 -3.08 12.00
CA ILE A 105 -5.01 -3.70 10.79
C ILE A 105 -5.83 -4.95 11.14
N ALA A 106 -5.32 -5.81 12.03
CA ALA A 106 -6.00 -7.07 12.35
C ALA A 106 -7.39 -6.84 12.95
N PRO A 107 -7.60 -5.95 13.95
CA PRO A 107 -8.94 -5.62 14.42
C PRO A 107 -9.85 -5.03 13.34
N LEU A 108 -9.33 -4.14 12.49
CA LEU A 108 -10.13 -3.51 11.43
C LEU A 108 -10.76 -4.52 10.48
N VAL A 109 -9.97 -5.51 10.04
CA VAL A 109 -10.43 -6.46 9.03
C VAL A 109 -10.96 -7.77 9.62
N ARG A 110 -11.00 -7.89 10.94
CA ARG A 110 -11.30 -9.13 11.66
C ARG A 110 -12.61 -9.78 11.23
N ASP A 111 -13.67 -9.01 11.13
CA ASP A 111 -15.02 -9.56 10.98
C ASP A 111 -15.47 -9.67 9.51
N LYS A 112 -15.01 -8.78 8.64
CA LYS A 112 -15.44 -8.70 7.23
C LYS A 112 -14.37 -9.03 6.21
N GLY A 113 -13.10 -8.87 6.57
CA GLY A 113 -11.94 -9.10 5.73
C GLY A 113 -11.11 -10.30 6.16
N LYS A 114 -9.80 -10.21 5.90
CA LYS A 114 -8.84 -11.21 6.37
C LYS A 114 -7.46 -10.59 6.52
N TYR A 115 -6.83 -10.81 7.66
CA TYR A 115 -5.44 -10.42 7.89
C TYR A 115 -4.52 -11.65 7.82
N PHE A 116 -3.52 -11.55 6.95
CA PHE A 116 -2.40 -12.49 6.85
C PHE A 116 -1.15 -11.78 7.38
N ALA A 117 -0.58 -12.31 8.44
CA ALA A 117 0.70 -11.89 8.97
C ALA A 117 1.82 -12.68 8.28
N GLY A 118 2.45 -12.10 7.27
CA GLY A 118 3.60 -12.68 6.57
C GLY A 118 4.87 -12.49 7.38
N ILE A 119 5.06 -13.30 8.44
CA ILE A 119 6.21 -13.18 9.34
C ILE A 119 7.49 -13.68 8.70
N ILE A 120 8.64 -13.21 9.19
CA ILE A 120 9.96 -13.65 8.72
C ILE A 120 10.01 -15.19 8.75
N ALA A 121 10.44 -15.82 7.66
CA ALA A 121 10.60 -17.27 7.60
C ALA A 121 11.53 -17.77 8.72
N ALA A 122 11.20 -18.90 9.31
CA ALA A 122 11.97 -19.45 10.41
C ALA A 122 13.42 -19.75 9.99
N ASP A 123 14.34 -19.34 10.84
CA ASP A 123 15.76 -19.66 10.71
C ASP A 123 16.28 -20.11 12.09
N PRO A 124 16.38 -21.43 12.32
CA PRO A 124 16.83 -21.97 13.61
C PRO A 124 18.25 -21.54 13.99
N SER A 125 19.08 -21.12 13.01
CA SER A 125 20.44 -20.65 13.26
C SER A 125 20.47 -19.19 13.76
N SER A 126 19.39 -18.45 13.59
CA SER A 126 19.29 -17.02 13.94
C SER A 126 18.46 -16.82 15.20
N LYS A 127 19.14 -16.60 16.33
CA LYS A 127 18.48 -16.19 17.60
C LYS A 127 17.62 -14.92 17.43
N TYR A 128 18.03 -13.99 16.58
CA TYR A 128 17.28 -12.77 16.30
C TYR A 128 15.94 -13.11 15.64
N ILE A 129 15.94 -13.90 14.58
CA ILE A 129 14.70 -14.28 13.89
C ILE A 129 13.78 -15.07 14.81
N THR A 130 14.33 -16.05 15.54
CA THR A 130 13.56 -16.84 16.52
C THR A 130 12.88 -15.93 17.53
N HIS A 131 13.62 -15.01 18.16
CA HIS A 131 13.09 -14.09 19.16
C HIS A 131 11.98 -13.18 18.56
N ARG A 132 12.20 -12.62 17.39
CA ARG A 132 11.19 -11.76 16.73
C ARG A 132 9.88 -12.49 16.45
N ARG A 133 9.96 -13.75 16.02
CA ARG A 133 8.80 -14.59 15.77
C ARG A 133 8.05 -14.92 17.07
N GLU A 134 8.78 -15.30 18.12
CA GLU A 134 8.22 -15.60 19.44
C GLU A 134 7.52 -14.37 20.03
N GLU A 135 8.15 -13.20 19.97
CA GLU A 135 7.58 -11.92 20.41
C GLU A 135 6.27 -11.62 19.69
N PHE A 136 6.23 -11.79 18.37
CA PHE A 136 5.02 -11.58 17.57
C PHE A 136 3.91 -12.56 17.94
N LEU A 137 4.21 -13.84 18.06
CA LEU A 137 3.22 -14.86 18.42
C LEU A 137 2.70 -14.68 19.85
N ALA A 138 3.58 -14.31 20.79
CA ALA A 138 3.20 -13.96 22.15
C ALA A 138 2.23 -12.76 22.16
N ARG A 139 2.50 -11.73 21.37
CA ARG A 139 1.60 -10.59 21.22
C ARG A 139 0.20 -11.01 20.76
N LEU A 140 0.09 -11.87 19.74
CA LEU A 140 -1.22 -12.35 19.27
C LEU A 140 -2.00 -13.09 20.37
N ALA A 141 -1.27 -13.84 21.22
CA ALA A 141 -1.87 -14.60 22.33
C ALA A 141 -2.41 -13.69 23.46
N THR A 142 -1.96 -12.43 23.57
CA THR A 142 -2.44 -11.51 24.63
C THR A 142 -3.88 -11.07 24.45
N ARG A 143 -4.39 -11.03 23.21
CA ARG A 143 -5.73 -10.51 22.87
C ARG A 143 -6.40 -11.42 21.83
N PRO A 144 -6.79 -12.65 22.22
CA PRO A 144 -7.48 -13.56 21.30
C PRO A 144 -8.81 -13.00 20.78
N ASP A 145 -9.47 -12.11 21.54
CA ASP A 145 -10.65 -11.39 21.13
C ASP A 145 -10.44 -10.51 19.89
N LEU A 146 -9.20 -10.06 19.62
CA LEU A 146 -8.82 -9.23 18.48
C LEU A 146 -8.04 -10.00 17.40
N TYR A 147 -7.28 -11.04 17.81
CA TYR A 147 -6.28 -11.67 16.95
C TYR A 147 -6.58 -13.14 16.62
N ASP A 148 -7.67 -13.73 17.10
CA ASP A 148 -8.04 -15.15 16.88
C ASP A 148 -8.18 -15.51 15.38
N ARG A 149 -8.46 -14.52 14.53
CA ARG A 149 -8.63 -14.71 13.08
C ARG A 149 -7.40 -14.35 12.24
N VAL A 150 -6.29 -13.99 12.90
CA VAL A 150 -5.01 -13.72 12.21
C VAL A 150 -4.48 -15.01 11.62
N ALA A 151 -4.22 -15.00 10.32
CA ALA A 151 -3.54 -16.09 9.65
C ALA A 151 -2.03 -15.82 9.61
N VAL A 152 -1.28 -16.51 10.46
CA VAL A 152 0.18 -16.40 10.46
C VAL A 152 0.74 -17.28 9.35
N VAL A 153 1.49 -16.68 8.43
CA VAL A 153 2.14 -17.35 7.30
C VAL A 153 3.62 -16.98 7.25
N ASN A 154 4.46 -17.84 6.67
CA ASN A 154 5.86 -17.49 6.46
C ASN A 154 6.02 -16.68 5.18
N PHE A 155 6.70 -15.54 5.25
CA PHE A 155 7.12 -14.78 4.09
C PHE A 155 8.63 -14.86 3.92
N ALA A 156 9.06 -15.64 2.93
CA ALA A 156 10.46 -15.76 2.54
C ALA A 156 10.77 -14.70 1.47
N ALA A 157 11.67 -13.77 1.77
CA ALA A 157 12.01 -12.68 0.85
C ALA A 157 12.82 -13.15 -0.38
N ASP A 158 13.38 -14.35 -0.34
CA ASP A 158 14.15 -14.98 -1.43
C ASP A 158 13.24 -15.71 -2.45
N GLY A 159 11.93 -15.69 -2.26
CA GLY A 159 10.94 -16.30 -3.16
C GLY A 159 9.90 -17.15 -2.43
N GLY A 160 9.03 -17.77 -3.21
CA GLY A 160 7.92 -18.56 -2.68
C GLY A 160 6.65 -17.73 -2.47
N ASP A 161 5.55 -18.41 -2.22
CA ASP A 161 4.23 -17.83 -2.04
C ASP A 161 3.81 -17.98 -0.57
N ALA A 162 3.70 -16.86 0.14
CA ALA A 162 3.21 -16.84 1.53
C ALA A 162 1.70 -17.13 1.60
N VAL A 163 0.98 -16.75 0.55
CA VAL A 163 -0.46 -16.99 0.37
C VAL A 163 -0.71 -17.43 -1.07
N PRO A 164 -1.85 -18.10 -1.37
CA PRO A 164 -2.16 -18.48 -2.75
C PRO A 164 -2.09 -17.27 -3.71
N PRO A 165 -1.56 -17.43 -4.93
CA PRO A 165 -1.51 -16.35 -5.91
C PRO A 165 -2.88 -15.73 -6.17
N GLY A 166 -2.94 -14.39 -6.28
CA GLY A 166 -4.17 -13.65 -6.53
C GLY A 166 -5.22 -13.75 -5.43
N SER A 167 -4.83 -14.01 -4.17
CA SER A 167 -5.78 -14.23 -3.08
C SER A 167 -6.01 -13.03 -2.16
N VAL A 168 -5.19 -11.98 -2.26
CA VAL A 168 -5.32 -10.78 -1.42
C VAL A 168 -5.60 -9.53 -2.24
N ASP A 169 -6.32 -8.58 -1.62
CA ASP A 169 -6.67 -7.30 -2.21
C ASP A 169 -5.56 -6.27 -1.99
N MET A 170 -4.81 -6.43 -0.90
CA MET A 170 -3.78 -5.50 -0.48
C MET A 170 -2.56 -6.22 0.10
N VAL A 171 -1.38 -5.72 -0.22
CA VAL A 171 -0.12 -6.06 0.46
C VAL A 171 0.46 -4.80 1.06
N LEU A 172 0.88 -4.86 2.31
CA LEU A 172 1.51 -3.74 3.03
C LEU A 172 2.89 -4.13 3.52
N THR A 173 3.82 -3.20 3.42
CA THR A 173 5.16 -3.35 4.00
C THR A 173 5.67 -2.03 4.55
N PHE A 174 6.27 -2.10 5.73
CA PHE A 174 6.70 -0.93 6.50
C PHE A 174 8.17 -1.06 6.92
N ARG A 175 9.08 -0.34 6.22
CA ARG A 175 10.51 -0.24 6.54
C ARG A 175 11.25 -1.58 6.44
N ASN A 176 11.02 -2.30 5.37
CA ASN A 176 11.64 -3.60 5.11
C ASN A 176 12.54 -3.61 3.87
N ILE A 177 12.43 -2.62 2.95
CA ILE A 177 13.19 -2.61 1.69
C ILE A 177 14.69 -2.67 1.97
N HIS A 178 15.19 -1.84 2.89
CA HIS A 178 16.61 -1.80 3.26
C HIS A 178 17.11 -3.16 3.79
N ASN A 179 16.27 -3.91 4.50
CA ASN A 179 16.62 -5.25 5.00
C ASN A 179 16.76 -6.27 3.86
N TRP A 180 15.88 -6.18 2.85
CA TRP A 180 15.94 -7.05 1.66
C TRP A 180 17.10 -6.64 0.75
N MET A 181 17.39 -5.35 0.60
CA MET A 181 18.56 -4.87 -0.15
C MET A 181 19.87 -5.37 0.47
N ALA A 182 20.01 -5.35 1.79
CA ALA A 182 21.19 -5.87 2.47
C ALA A 182 21.50 -7.32 2.12
N ARG A 183 20.46 -8.11 1.73
CA ARG A 183 20.52 -9.54 1.42
C ARG A 183 20.35 -9.85 -0.08
N ASP A 184 20.29 -8.85 -0.96
CA ASP A 184 20.00 -8.98 -2.40
C ASP A 184 18.65 -9.67 -2.72
N GLN A 185 17.67 -9.51 -1.83
CA GLN A 185 16.37 -10.19 -1.91
C GLN A 185 15.22 -9.25 -2.29
N ALA A 186 15.45 -7.95 -2.46
CA ALA A 186 14.38 -6.97 -2.62
C ALA A 186 13.50 -7.24 -3.86
N ALA A 187 14.12 -7.57 -5.01
CA ALA A 187 13.37 -7.90 -6.22
C ALA A 187 12.50 -9.16 -6.06
N GLN A 188 13.03 -10.22 -5.39
CA GLN A 188 12.27 -11.43 -5.12
C GLN A 188 11.10 -11.17 -4.17
N ALA A 189 11.32 -10.38 -3.11
CA ALA A 189 10.27 -10.01 -2.17
C ALA A 189 9.10 -9.33 -2.89
N PHE A 190 9.38 -8.35 -3.75
CA PHE A 190 8.32 -7.67 -4.51
C PHE A 190 7.65 -8.58 -5.55
N ARG A 191 8.36 -9.50 -6.20
CA ARG A 191 7.73 -10.52 -7.06
C ARG A 191 6.76 -11.42 -6.29
N SER A 192 7.10 -11.83 -5.07
CA SER A 192 6.21 -12.62 -4.20
C SER A 192 4.97 -11.83 -3.80
N MET A 193 5.12 -10.55 -3.47
CA MET A 193 3.99 -9.64 -3.21
C MET A 193 3.10 -9.45 -4.44
N TYR A 194 3.72 -9.32 -5.63
CA TYR A 194 2.98 -9.21 -6.90
C TYR A 194 2.13 -10.45 -7.17
N ARG A 195 2.68 -11.66 -6.95
CA ARG A 195 1.91 -12.89 -7.11
C ARG A 195 0.75 -12.98 -6.14
N ALA A 196 0.94 -12.61 -4.88
CA ALA A 196 -0.09 -12.65 -3.83
C ALA A 196 -1.33 -11.79 -4.18
N LEU A 197 -1.12 -10.64 -4.84
CA LEU A 197 -2.17 -9.68 -5.17
C LEU A 197 -3.07 -10.15 -6.31
N LYS A 198 -4.36 -9.88 -6.17
CA LYS A 198 -5.32 -9.92 -7.27
C LYS A 198 -4.95 -8.88 -8.34
N PRO A 199 -5.37 -9.07 -9.62
CA PRO A 199 -5.39 -7.97 -10.59
C PRO A 199 -6.14 -6.76 -10.02
N GLY A 200 -5.58 -5.55 -10.15
CA GLY A 200 -6.10 -4.34 -9.52
C GLY A 200 -5.78 -4.19 -8.03
N GLY A 201 -5.17 -5.18 -7.39
CA GLY A 201 -4.79 -5.13 -5.98
C GLY A 201 -3.71 -4.08 -5.69
N VAL A 202 -3.68 -3.61 -4.45
CA VAL A 202 -2.84 -2.50 -3.99
C VAL A 202 -1.60 -3.01 -3.25
N LEU A 203 -0.44 -2.44 -3.57
CA LEU A 203 0.76 -2.52 -2.74
C LEU A 203 0.99 -1.18 -2.07
N GLY A 204 0.95 -1.15 -0.73
CA GLY A 204 1.30 0.00 0.11
C GLY A 204 2.71 -0.15 0.69
N VAL A 205 3.54 0.86 0.50
CA VAL A 205 4.95 0.86 0.92
C VAL A 205 5.26 2.11 1.72
N VAL A 206 5.83 1.92 2.90
CA VAL A 206 6.48 2.98 3.70
C VAL A 206 7.93 2.58 3.93
N GLU A 207 8.88 3.47 3.62
CA GLU A 207 10.31 3.21 3.86
C GLU A 207 11.05 4.49 4.23
N HIS A 208 12.17 4.36 4.93
CA HIS A 208 13.09 5.45 5.29
C HIS A 208 13.64 6.11 4.03
N ARG A 209 13.26 7.38 3.80
CA ARG A 209 13.64 8.12 2.59
C ARG A 209 15.10 8.56 2.65
N GLY A 210 15.90 8.08 1.68
CA GLY A 210 17.27 8.48 1.46
C GLY A 210 17.41 9.91 0.90
N ASN A 211 18.65 10.39 0.84
CA ASN A 211 18.98 11.65 0.20
C ASN A 211 19.13 11.45 -1.31
N ALA A 212 18.22 12.02 -2.09
CA ALA A 212 18.21 11.88 -3.55
C ALA A 212 19.46 12.49 -4.24
N ALA A 213 20.21 13.35 -3.57
CA ALA A 213 21.46 13.91 -4.10
C ALA A 213 22.65 12.94 -3.96
N VAL A 214 22.47 11.81 -3.25
CA VAL A 214 23.51 10.80 -3.04
C VAL A 214 23.10 9.51 -3.77
N PRO A 215 23.99 8.87 -4.54
CA PRO A 215 23.70 7.58 -5.14
C PRO A 215 23.26 6.54 -4.13
N GLN A 216 22.26 5.72 -4.49
CA GLN A 216 21.78 4.65 -3.62
C GLN A 216 22.89 3.64 -3.30
N ASP A 217 23.16 3.42 -2.01
CA ASP A 217 23.96 2.26 -1.60
C ASP A 217 23.18 0.97 -1.91
N PRO A 218 23.70 0.06 -2.74
CA PRO A 218 23.01 -1.17 -3.10
C PRO A 218 22.62 -2.05 -1.92
N LYS A 219 23.32 -1.91 -0.80
CA LYS A 219 23.05 -2.66 0.45
C LYS A 219 22.28 -1.86 1.50
N ALA A 220 21.94 -0.61 1.21
CA ALA A 220 21.23 0.29 2.11
C ALA A 220 21.76 0.25 3.57
N LYS A 221 23.08 0.25 3.74
CA LYS A 221 23.76 0.07 5.05
C LYS A 221 23.35 1.11 6.10
N SER A 222 22.96 2.30 5.65
CA SER A 222 22.44 3.35 6.53
C SER A 222 20.97 3.16 6.93
N GLY A 223 20.27 2.17 6.34
CA GLY A 223 18.82 1.97 6.48
C GLY A 223 17.98 2.91 5.62
N TYR A 224 18.59 3.89 4.94
CA TYR A 224 17.90 4.79 4.03
C TYR A 224 17.85 4.25 2.60
N VAL A 225 16.71 4.44 1.95
CA VAL A 225 16.46 4.05 0.56
C VAL A 225 15.98 5.26 -0.22
N ASN A 226 16.62 5.54 -1.37
CA ASN A 226 16.17 6.63 -2.24
C ASN A 226 14.81 6.29 -2.84
N GLU A 227 13.89 7.26 -2.80
CA GLU A 227 12.51 7.06 -3.24
C GLU A 227 12.41 6.64 -4.71
N ASP A 228 13.18 7.29 -5.59
CA ASP A 228 13.23 7.00 -7.02
C ASP A 228 13.80 5.61 -7.32
N TYR A 229 14.79 5.17 -6.53
CA TYR A 229 15.33 3.81 -6.62
C TYR A 229 14.28 2.78 -6.23
N ALA A 230 13.56 3.00 -5.12
CA ALA A 230 12.51 2.10 -4.68
C ALA A 230 11.37 2.01 -5.71
N ILE A 231 10.99 3.14 -6.32
CA ILE A 231 9.96 3.16 -7.37
C ILE A 231 10.39 2.28 -8.56
N ARG A 232 11.58 2.50 -9.11
CA ARG A 232 12.10 1.69 -10.23
C ARG A 232 12.15 0.21 -9.89
N LEU A 233 12.72 -0.14 -8.74
CA LEU A 233 12.83 -1.52 -8.26
C LEU A 233 11.46 -2.23 -8.22
N ILE A 234 10.43 -1.53 -7.73
CA ILE A 234 9.09 -2.08 -7.60
C ILE A 234 8.40 -2.18 -8.96
N GLU A 235 8.53 -1.16 -9.80
CA GLU A 235 7.93 -1.14 -11.15
C GLU A 235 8.55 -2.20 -12.07
N GLU A 236 9.84 -2.49 -11.95
CA GLU A 236 10.50 -3.62 -12.64
C GLU A 236 9.88 -4.99 -12.31
N GLN A 237 9.16 -5.11 -11.19
CA GLN A 237 8.43 -6.33 -10.84
C GLN A 237 6.98 -6.36 -11.36
N GLY A 238 6.60 -5.38 -12.20
CA GLY A 238 5.31 -5.32 -12.86
C GLY A 238 4.26 -4.44 -12.16
N PHE A 239 4.58 -3.82 -11.06
CA PHE A 239 3.72 -2.85 -10.40
C PHE A 239 3.68 -1.52 -11.18
N ARG A 240 2.64 -0.72 -10.95
CA ARG A 240 2.53 0.65 -11.43
C ARG A 240 2.31 1.59 -10.25
N LEU A 241 3.16 2.60 -10.10
CA LEU A 241 2.95 3.67 -9.12
C LEU A 241 1.68 4.46 -9.47
N VAL A 242 0.82 4.69 -8.49
CA VAL A 242 -0.44 5.43 -8.68
C VAL A 242 -0.55 6.67 -7.79
N ALA A 243 0.13 6.70 -6.66
CA ALA A 243 0.13 7.86 -5.78
C ALA A 243 1.33 7.87 -4.83
N LYS A 244 1.71 9.07 -4.39
CA LYS A 244 2.67 9.34 -3.33
C LYS A 244 2.00 10.18 -2.25
N SER A 245 2.44 10.06 -1.00
CA SER A 245 1.96 10.89 0.11
C SER A 245 3.12 11.36 0.96
N GLY A 246 3.09 12.64 1.36
CA GLY A 246 4.01 13.23 2.33
C GLY A 246 3.57 13.03 3.78
N VAL A 247 2.59 12.17 4.05
CA VAL A 247 2.02 11.98 5.39
C VAL A 247 3.05 11.58 6.45
N ASN A 248 4.11 10.91 6.05
CA ASN A 248 5.20 10.46 6.92
C ASN A 248 6.52 11.22 6.70
N ASP A 249 6.45 12.39 6.05
CA ASP A 249 7.63 13.23 5.85
C ASP A 249 8.12 13.83 7.17
N ASN A 250 9.44 13.84 7.35
CA ASN A 250 10.09 14.54 8.44
C ASN A 250 11.25 15.39 7.91
N PRO A 251 11.03 16.69 7.64
CA PRO A 251 12.08 17.56 7.11
C PRO A 251 13.23 17.82 8.08
N LYS A 252 13.12 17.46 9.35
CA LYS A 252 14.21 17.58 10.33
C LYS A 252 15.24 16.46 10.19
N ASP A 253 14.89 15.35 9.51
CA ASP A 253 15.80 14.23 9.28
C ASP A 253 16.81 14.58 8.18
N THR A 254 18.07 14.82 8.58
CA THR A 254 19.19 15.19 7.67
C THR A 254 19.84 13.99 6.98
N LYS A 255 19.58 12.76 7.45
CA LYS A 255 19.97 11.48 6.82
C LYS A 255 21.49 11.20 6.80
N ASP A 256 22.29 11.99 7.51
CA ASP A 256 23.75 11.96 7.53
C ASP A 256 24.34 11.47 8.86
N TYR A 257 23.59 10.66 9.59
CA TYR A 257 23.97 10.20 10.93
C TYR A 257 24.99 9.06 10.92
N GLU A 258 25.82 9.04 11.95
CA GLU A 258 26.92 8.08 12.15
C GLU A 258 26.45 6.61 12.06
N GLN A 259 25.29 6.29 12.63
CA GLN A 259 24.69 4.96 12.60
C GLN A 259 23.48 4.88 11.66
N GLY A 260 23.43 5.75 10.65
CA GLY A 260 22.29 5.83 9.75
C GLY A 260 20.97 6.09 10.49
N VAL A 261 19.88 5.57 9.97
CA VAL A 261 18.53 5.75 10.52
C VAL A 261 18.41 5.29 11.98
N TRP A 262 19.23 4.35 12.41
CA TRP A 262 19.20 3.82 13.78
C TRP A 262 19.77 4.76 14.83
N THR A 263 20.36 5.89 14.43
CA THR A 263 20.72 6.99 15.32
C THR A 263 19.47 7.65 15.91
N LEU A 264 18.40 7.71 15.12
CA LEU A 264 17.13 8.34 15.49
C LEU A 264 16.26 7.44 16.38
N PRO A 265 15.20 8.03 17.03
CA PRO A 265 14.20 7.23 17.74
C PRO A 265 13.50 6.20 16.81
N PRO A 266 13.07 5.09 17.38
CA PRO A 266 13.16 4.69 18.79
C PRO A 266 14.44 3.93 19.12
N THR A 267 15.36 3.80 18.14
CA THR A 267 16.53 2.91 18.29
C THR A 267 17.62 3.54 19.14
N TYR A 268 17.90 4.84 18.94
CA TYR A 268 18.95 5.57 19.67
C TYR A 268 20.26 4.77 19.78
N ARG A 269 20.78 4.23 18.66
CA ARG A 269 21.93 3.33 18.65
C ARG A 269 23.20 3.93 19.26
N LEU A 270 23.29 5.27 19.35
CA LEU A 270 24.38 5.98 20.00
C LEU A 270 24.18 6.15 21.53
N GLY A 271 23.11 5.58 22.10
CA GLY A 271 22.79 5.65 23.51
C GLY A 271 22.60 7.10 24.00
N ALA A 272 23.38 7.52 25.01
CA ALA A 272 23.28 8.86 25.57
C ALA A 272 23.93 9.96 24.70
N LYS A 273 24.72 9.60 23.65
CA LYS A 273 25.41 10.60 22.82
C LYS A 273 24.35 11.39 22.00
N ASP A 274 24.30 12.70 22.26
CA ASP A 274 23.40 13.65 21.59
C ASP A 274 21.90 13.24 21.60
N HIS A 275 21.49 12.49 22.64
CA HIS A 275 20.13 11.90 22.73
C HIS A 275 19.04 12.95 22.56
N ASP A 276 19.13 14.09 23.24
CA ASP A 276 18.10 15.14 23.16
C ASP A 276 18.02 15.77 21.76
N ARG A 277 19.16 15.90 21.07
CA ARG A 277 19.17 16.33 19.66
C ARG A 277 18.42 15.38 18.78
N TYR A 278 18.65 14.08 18.91
CA TYR A 278 17.97 13.08 18.11
C TYR A 278 16.50 12.93 18.49
N ALA A 279 16.17 13.08 19.77
CA ALA A 279 14.77 13.13 20.23
C ALA A 279 14.01 14.32 19.62
N ALA A 280 14.65 15.50 19.51
CA ALA A 280 14.04 16.69 18.90
C ALA A 280 13.82 16.56 17.39
N ILE A 281 14.60 15.70 16.69
CA ILE A 281 14.36 15.34 15.28
C ILE A 281 13.13 14.43 15.18
N GLY A 282 13.01 13.45 16.07
CA GLY A 282 11.96 12.44 16.03
C GLY A 282 12.31 11.25 15.16
N GLU A 283 11.31 10.46 14.76
CA GLU A 283 11.52 9.33 13.85
C GLU A 283 11.91 9.81 12.43
N SER A 284 12.58 8.97 11.67
CA SER A 284 13.09 9.28 10.32
C SER A 284 12.05 9.81 9.36
N ASP A 285 12.49 10.55 8.37
CA ASP A 285 11.74 10.86 7.16
C ASP A 285 11.39 9.58 6.38
N ARG A 286 10.15 9.48 5.87
CA ARG A 286 9.68 8.28 5.17
C ARG A 286 8.84 8.64 3.96
N PHE A 287 9.16 8.03 2.83
CA PHE A 287 8.22 8.03 1.72
C PHE A 287 7.07 7.05 1.96
N THR A 288 5.91 7.41 1.42
CA THR A 288 4.70 6.60 1.46
C THR A 288 4.17 6.49 0.03
N LEU A 289 4.23 5.27 -0.53
CA LEU A 289 3.96 5.01 -1.94
C LEU A 289 2.83 3.99 -2.08
N ARG A 290 1.92 4.27 -3.02
CA ARG A 290 0.84 3.36 -3.38
C ARG A 290 1.02 2.91 -4.81
N PHE A 291 1.14 1.59 -4.99
CA PHE A 291 1.21 0.94 -6.28
C PHE A 291 -0.03 0.08 -6.52
N VAL A 292 -0.26 -0.28 -7.76
CA VAL A 292 -1.27 -1.27 -8.14
C VAL A 292 -0.63 -2.37 -8.98
N LYS A 293 -1.14 -3.58 -8.83
CA LYS A 293 -0.95 -4.64 -9.82
C LYS A 293 -1.89 -4.37 -10.97
N PRO A 294 -1.41 -4.10 -12.21
CA PRO A 294 -2.29 -3.84 -13.34
C PRO A 294 -3.33 -4.95 -13.52
N GLY A 295 -4.56 -4.58 -13.90
CA GLY A 295 -5.55 -5.52 -14.40
C GLY A 295 -5.08 -6.10 -15.75
N ARG A 296 -5.56 -7.28 -16.07
CA ARG A 296 -5.39 -7.82 -17.44
C ARG A 296 -6.32 -7.10 -18.40
#